data_5294e7650753ce40fd3964295b9619e2
#
_entry.id   5294e7650753ce40fd3964295b9619e2
#
_cell.length_a   1.000
_cell.length_b   1.000
_cell.length_c   1.000
_cell.angle_alpha   90.00
_cell.angle_beta   90.00
_cell.angle_gamma   90.00
#
_symmetry.space_group_name_H-M   'P 1'
#
loop_
_entity.id
_entity.type
_entity.pdbx_description
1 polymer ?
#
loop_
_entity_poly.entity_id
_entity_poly.type
_entity_poly.pdbx_seq_one_letter_code
_entity_poly.pdbx_strand_id
1 'polypeptide(L)'
;VIPLCLQDKNDSWIIASMDGITEDFTHIVEIKCGKSAYWTARRGIVPDYYYGQLQHQMMITGLREVDYYCYWPDQKAILQTVKRDESYIKSLYKAEQAFMRKLR
;
A
#
# COMPACT_ATOMS: atom_id res chain seq x y z
N VAL A 1 -1.26 15.74 3.12
CA VAL A 1 -1.31 14.31 3.48
C VAL A 1 -1.98 14.15 4.83
N ILE A 2 -2.96 13.25 4.92
CA ILE A 2 -3.71 12.98 6.14
C ILE A 2 -3.41 11.54 6.58
N PRO A 3 -2.78 11.33 7.76
CA PRO A 3 -2.56 9.98 8.28
C PRO A 3 -3.89 9.31 8.63
N LEU A 4 -4.10 8.07 8.16
CA LEU A 4 -5.34 7.34 8.37
C LEU A 4 -5.08 5.86 8.66
N CYS A 5 -5.99 5.28 9.45
CA CYS A 5 -6.14 3.85 9.59
C CYS A 5 -7.59 3.52 9.25
N LEU A 6 -7.80 2.75 8.19
CA LEU A 6 -9.13 2.47 7.65
C LEU A 6 -9.50 1.00 7.76
N GLN A 7 -10.80 0.75 7.90
CA GLN A 7 -11.38 -0.57 7.99
C GLN A 7 -12.26 -0.83 6.78
N ASP A 8 -12.21 -2.06 6.23
CA ASP A 8 -13.04 -2.45 5.11
C ASP A 8 -14.52 -2.38 5.47
N LYS A 9 -15.34 -1.89 4.56
CA LYS A 9 -16.79 -1.71 4.77
C LYS A 9 -17.54 -3.05 4.86
N ASN A 10 -17.05 -4.07 4.18
CA ASN A 10 -17.74 -5.35 4.06
C ASN A 10 -17.30 -6.37 5.11
N ASP A 11 -16.03 -6.31 5.49
CA ASP A 11 -15.44 -7.24 6.45
C ASP A 11 -14.69 -6.45 7.51
N SER A 12 -15.32 -6.28 8.68
CA SER A 12 -14.80 -5.41 9.76
C SER A 12 -13.45 -5.87 10.32
N TRP A 13 -13.03 -7.10 10.04
CA TRP A 13 -11.75 -7.61 10.49
C TRP A 13 -10.58 -7.22 9.56
N ILE A 14 -10.86 -6.68 8.39
CA ILE A 14 -9.84 -6.24 7.45
C ILE A 14 -9.51 -4.78 7.70
N ILE A 15 -8.28 -4.51 8.10
CA ILE A 15 -7.80 -3.18 8.46
C ILE A 15 -6.51 -2.90 7.69
N ALA A 16 -6.37 -1.68 7.19
CA ALA A 16 -5.14 -1.21 6.56
C ALA A 16 -4.67 0.08 7.21
N SER A 17 -3.35 0.20 7.41
CA SER A 17 -2.69 1.41 7.85
C SER A 17 -1.87 1.98 6.71
N MET A 18 -1.80 3.31 6.61
CA MET A 18 -1.02 4.00 5.59
C MET A 18 -0.44 5.28 6.20
N ASP A 19 0.61 5.84 5.57
CA ASP A 19 1.20 7.08 6.07
C ASP A 19 0.28 8.27 5.85
N GLY A 20 -0.53 8.23 4.81
CA GLY A 20 -1.52 9.26 4.57
C GLY A 20 -2.31 9.05 3.31
N ILE A 21 -3.14 10.04 3.01
CA ILE A 21 -3.93 10.10 1.79
C ILE A 21 -3.86 11.55 1.28
N THR A 22 -3.92 11.75 -0.03
CA THR A 22 -3.89 13.09 -0.61
C THR A 22 -5.15 13.87 -0.24
N GLU A 23 -5.07 15.21 -0.25
CA GLU A 23 -6.19 16.07 0.15
C GLU A 23 -7.43 15.86 -0.73
N ASP A 24 -7.26 15.51 -1.99
CA ASP A 24 -8.35 15.21 -2.91
C ASP A 24 -8.88 13.78 -2.78
N PHE A 25 -8.31 12.97 -1.88
CA PHE A 25 -8.68 11.58 -1.61
C PHE A 25 -8.56 10.64 -2.82
N THR A 26 -7.64 10.95 -3.75
CA THR A 26 -7.44 10.12 -4.95
C THR A 26 -6.28 9.15 -4.82
N HIS A 27 -5.26 9.51 -4.04
CA HIS A 27 -4.05 8.70 -3.89
C HIS A 27 -3.74 8.43 -2.43
N ILE A 28 -3.33 7.20 -2.15
CA ILE A 28 -2.70 6.85 -0.89
C ILE A 28 -1.25 7.30 -0.96
N VAL A 29 -0.68 7.71 0.15
CA VAL A 29 0.73 8.09 0.25
C VAL A 29 1.43 7.12 1.20
N GLU A 30 2.50 6.52 0.74
CA GLU A 30 3.34 5.64 1.53
C GLU A 30 4.79 6.12 1.45
N ILE A 31 5.42 6.33 2.60
CA ILE A 31 6.77 6.89 2.68
C ILE A 31 7.70 5.85 3.29
N LYS A 32 8.79 5.57 2.60
CA LYS A 32 9.85 4.67 3.09
C LYS A 32 11.16 5.42 3.18
N CYS A 33 11.82 5.32 4.33
CA CYS A 33 13.15 5.85 4.54
C CYS A 33 14.09 4.68 4.76
N GLY A 34 15.26 4.72 4.14
CA GLY A 34 16.24 3.68 4.34
C GLY A 34 16.97 3.32 3.06
N LYS A 35 18.18 2.81 3.25
CA LYS A 35 19.10 2.54 2.15
C LYS A 35 18.56 1.49 1.17
N SER A 36 18.09 0.37 1.69
CA SER A 36 17.60 -0.73 0.86
C SER A 36 16.40 -0.32 0.01
N ALA A 37 15.39 0.30 0.63
CA ALA A 37 14.20 0.78 -0.07
C ALA A 37 14.56 1.80 -1.13
N TYR A 38 15.46 2.73 -0.80
CA TYR A 38 15.86 3.80 -1.71
C TYR A 38 16.56 3.26 -2.96
N TRP A 39 17.55 2.38 -2.78
CA TRP A 39 18.32 1.86 -3.92
C TRP A 39 17.48 0.93 -4.79
N THR A 40 16.53 0.19 -4.20
CA THR A 40 15.57 -0.62 -4.96
C THR A 40 14.65 0.29 -5.79
N ALA A 41 14.17 1.38 -5.21
CA ALA A 41 13.33 2.35 -5.92
C ALA A 41 14.06 3.02 -7.08
N ARG A 42 15.36 3.29 -6.93
CA ARG A 42 16.17 3.84 -8.03
C ARG A 42 16.22 2.94 -9.25
N ARG A 43 16.04 1.64 -9.06
CA ARG A 43 15.97 0.68 -10.17
C ARG A 43 14.55 0.50 -10.70
N GLY A 44 13.59 1.29 -10.21
CA GLY A 44 12.21 1.20 -10.63
C GLY A 44 11.46 -0.01 -10.06
N ILE A 45 11.94 -0.56 -8.95
CA ILE A 45 11.39 -1.78 -8.37
C ILE A 45 10.71 -1.46 -7.04
N VAL A 46 9.53 -2.06 -6.81
CA VAL A 46 8.87 -2.09 -5.51
C VAL A 46 9.01 -3.52 -4.97
N PRO A 47 9.65 -3.73 -3.81
CA PRO A 47 9.79 -5.07 -3.25
C PRO A 47 8.44 -5.77 -3.07
N ASP A 48 8.40 -7.09 -3.28
CA ASP A 48 7.15 -7.86 -3.26
C ASP A 48 6.34 -7.67 -1.98
N TYR A 49 7.01 -7.64 -0.83
CA TYR A 49 6.31 -7.46 0.45
C TYR A 49 5.71 -6.06 0.59
N TYR A 50 6.33 -5.04 0.04
CA TYR A 50 5.73 -3.70 0.00
C TYR A 50 4.62 -3.63 -1.04
N TYR A 51 4.80 -4.27 -2.19
CA TYR A 51 3.76 -4.34 -3.22
C TYR A 51 2.46 -4.91 -2.64
N GLY A 52 2.57 -6.00 -1.89
CA GLY A 52 1.42 -6.59 -1.22
C GLY A 52 0.74 -5.64 -0.24
N GLN A 53 1.54 -4.91 0.55
CA GLN A 53 1.03 -3.92 1.49
C GLN A 53 0.26 -2.81 0.75
N LEU A 54 0.82 -2.30 -0.36
CA LEU A 54 0.18 -1.24 -1.13
C LEU A 54 -1.12 -1.72 -1.77
N GLN A 55 -1.15 -2.93 -2.31
CA GLN A 55 -2.38 -3.51 -2.86
C GLN A 55 -3.44 -3.71 -1.79
N HIS A 56 -3.04 -4.14 -0.59
CA HIS A 56 -3.95 -4.28 0.54
C HIS A 56 -4.58 -2.93 0.91
N GLN A 57 -3.79 -1.86 0.96
CA GLN A 57 -4.28 -0.52 1.22
C GLN A 57 -5.30 -0.08 0.16
N MET A 58 -5.05 -0.37 -1.10
CA MET A 58 -5.98 -0.04 -2.18
C MET A 58 -7.26 -0.88 -2.10
N MET A 59 -7.15 -2.13 -1.68
CA MET A 59 -8.31 -2.99 -1.46
C MET A 59 -9.25 -2.40 -0.39
N ILE A 60 -8.68 -1.95 0.73
CA ILE A 60 -9.45 -1.40 1.86
C ILE A 60 -10.08 -0.05 1.52
N THR A 61 -9.33 0.82 0.86
CA THR A 61 -9.77 2.20 0.58
C THR A 61 -10.64 2.32 -0.66
N GLY A 62 -10.55 1.38 -1.58
CA GLY A 62 -11.17 1.49 -2.89
C GLY A 62 -10.42 2.43 -3.84
N LEU A 63 -9.29 2.99 -3.42
CA LEU A 63 -8.48 3.86 -4.25
C LEU A 63 -7.68 3.05 -5.27
N ARG A 64 -7.23 3.72 -6.33
CA ARG A 64 -6.64 3.06 -7.49
C ARG A 64 -5.14 3.28 -7.62
N GLU A 65 -4.56 4.18 -6.83
CA GLU A 65 -3.15 4.51 -6.93
C GLU A 65 -2.54 4.79 -5.55
N VAL A 66 -1.28 4.40 -5.40
CA VAL A 66 -0.46 4.74 -4.24
C VAL A 66 0.76 5.50 -4.72
N ASP A 67 1.02 6.65 -4.14
CA ASP A 67 2.25 7.39 -4.33
C ASP A 67 3.27 6.86 -3.33
N TYR A 68 4.24 6.12 -3.82
CA TYR A 68 5.24 5.44 -3.04
C TYR A 68 6.54 6.24 -3.11
N TYR A 69 6.88 6.91 -1.99
CA TYR A 69 8.06 7.76 -1.89
C TYR A 69 9.17 7.06 -1.12
N CYS A 70 10.37 7.08 -1.66
CA CYS A 70 11.56 6.58 -0.98
C CYS A 70 12.57 7.69 -0.78
N TYR A 71 13.08 7.82 0.44
CA TYR A 71 14.01 8.85 0.84
C TYR A 71 15.31 8.26 1.36
N TRP A 72 16.41 8.93 1.06
CA TRP A 72 17.72 8.66 1.64
C TRP A 72 18.43 10.00 1.84
N PRO A 73 19.17 10.21 2.95
CA PRO A 73 19.83 11.48 3.20
C PRO A 73 20.70 11.95 2.04
N ASP A 74 20.63 13.25 1.74
CA ASP A 74 21.38 13.93 0.69
C ASP A 74 21.09 13.43 -0.73
N GLN A 75 20.03 12.66 -0.91
CA GLN A 75 19.60 12.17 -2.21
C GLN A 75 18.23 12.73 -2.56
N LYS A 76 17.97 12.87 -3.86
CA LYS A 76 16.66 13.28 -4.33
C LYS A 76 15.64 12.17 -4.09
N ALA A 77 14.47 12.51 -3.55
CA ALA A 77 13.41 11.54 -3.32
C ALA A 77 12.97 10.84 -4.61
N ILE A 78 12.67 9.56 -4.50
CA ILE A 78 12.18 8.76 -5.62
C ILE A 78 10.68 8.52 -5.42
N LEU A 79 9.87 8.94 -6.40
CA LEU A 79 8.44 8.67 -6.42
C LEU A 79 8.14 7.57 -7.43
N GLN A 80 7.41 6.56 -7.00
CA GLN A 80 6.81 5.58 -7.90
C GLN A 80 5.31 5.56 -7.64
N THR A 81 4.51 5.67 -8.68
CA THR A 81 3.05 5.53 -8.58
C THR A 81 2.71 4.08 -8.85
N VAL A 82 2.16 3.41 -7.85
CA VAL A 82 1.77 2.00 -7.94
C VAL A 82 0.27 1.94 -8.18
N LYS A 83 -0.13 1.28 -9.26
CA LYS A 83 -1.54 1.17 -9.63
C LYS A 83 -2.18 -0.06 -9.02
N ARG A 84 -3.50 0.02 -8.84
CA ARG A 84 -4.32 -1.08 -8.35
C ARG A 84 -4.22 -2.28 -9.29
N ASP A 85 -3.94 -3.44 -8.70
CA ASP A 85 -3.85 -4.72 -9.41
C ASP A 85 -5.04 -5.58 -8.98
N GLU A 86 -6.09 -5.58 -9.79
CA GLU A 86 -7.34 -6.27 -9.46
C GLU A 86 -7.16 -7.78 -9.28
N SER A 87 -6.32 -8.39 -10.10
CA SER A 87 -6.05 -9.82 -10.01
C SER A 87 -5.36 -10.17 -8.69
N TYR A 88 -4.36 -9.39 -8.31
CA TYR A 88 -3.65 -9.55 -7.05
C TYR A 88 -4.59 -9.36 -5.85
N ILE A 89 -5.40 -8.30 -5.89
CA ILE A 89 -6.34 -7.97 -4.81
C ILE A 89 -7.38 -9.07 -4.63
N LYS A 90 -7.89 -9.61 -5.72
CA LYS A 90 -8.85 -10.72 -5.67
C LYS A 90 -8.26 -11.94 -4.96
N SER A 91 -7.02 -12.30 -5.28
CA SER A 91 -6.31 -13.41 -4.65
C SER A 91 -6.04 -13.13 -3.17
N LEU A 92 -5.62 -11.90 -2.86
CA LEU A 92 -5.35 -11.48 -1.48
C LEU A 92 -6.61 -11.56 -0.61
N TYR A 93 -7.72 -11.06 -1.12
CA TYR A 93 -8.99 -11.09 -0.41
C TYR A 93 -9.45 -12.52 -0.12
N LYS A 94 -9.34 -13.40 -1.10
CA LYS A 94 -9.68 -14.82 -0.92
C LYS A 94 -8.80 -15.48 0.14
N ALA A 95 -7.51 -15.20 0.12
CA ALA A 95 -6.57 -15.76 1.10
C ALA A 95 -6.90 -15.28 2.51
N GLU A 96 -7.23 -14.00 2.69
CA GLU A 96 -7.62 -13.44 3.98
C GLU A 96 -8.93 -14.04 4.49
N GLN A 97 -9.92 -14.21 3.63
CA GLN A 97 -11.19 -14.85 4.00
C GLN A 97 -10.99 -16.31 4.43
N ALA A 98 -10.15 -17.05 3.71
CA ALA A 98 -9.83 -18.44 4.05
C ALA A 98 -9.13 -18.54 5.40
N PHE A 99 -8.20 -17.63 5.68
CA PHE A 99 -7.49 -17.55 6.95
C PHE A 99 -8.46 -17.28 8.10
N MET A 100 -9.35 -16.32 7.95
CA MET A 100 -10.33 -15.98 8.99
C MET A 100 -11.30 -17.12 9.27
N ARG A 101 -11.68 -17.88 8.25
CA ARG A 101 -12.54 -19.08 8.45
C ARG A 101 -11.86 -20.14 9.29
N LYS A 102 -10.54 -20.30 9.17
CA LYS A 102 -9.77 -21.24 9.98
C LYS A 102 -9.70 -20.84 11.45
N LEU A 103 -9.78 -19.54 11.73
CA LEU A 103 -9.72 -19.01 13.10
C LEU A 103 -11.04 -19.14 13.86
N ARG A 104 -12.13 -19.42 13.18
CA ARG A 104 -13.47 -19.52 13.78
C ARG A 104 -13.79 -20.94 14.27
#